data_2d198a42476559eeb9bc4318c1277c35
#
_entry.id   2d198a42476559eeb9bc4318c1277c35
#
_cell.length_a   1.000
_cell.length_b   1.000
_cell.length_c   1.000
_cell.angle_alpha   90.00
_cell.angle_beta   90.00
_cell.angle_gamma   90.00
#
_symmetry.space_group_name_H-M   'P 1'
#
loop_
_entity.id
_entity.type
_entity.pdbx_description
1 polymer ?
#
loop_
_entity_poly.entity_id
_entity_poly.type
_entity_poly.pdbx_seq_one_letter_code
_entity_poly.pdbx_strand_id
1 'polypeptide(L)'
;TQFAVERINASGGIAGRKVELIVEEETNPKDSIERLRKLVLQDKVDCVQGIVSSGVSLAMGAVAEEMKALLIFWDGTTQDGVKETMANPRYIFRSTDNECEAVMASLLAIKYWKGQFATIAGINPDYSYGRNNMAAFQALLKKFNVDTRLVAEQWPKVGTLDLTTHVAALKAAKPDLVFSSLLFADLPIFMRTAHAAGLMDGKTKFVFPAAGFQHTLLKKEFTPEGMIFGHNTLYFALANASPLQRLFVKEYEEKYKDYPHWEADRAYFAMQIYKAGVEAAYKAKNAWPGKEDVISAMEGVKIESLGGPGHMRKDHIAEQTFYQGLTTHKNRYDFATLSQVDRMYSDQLQKPTGTDFWKWLETAQIKL
;
A
#
# COMPACT_ATOMS: atom_id res chain seq x y z
N THR A 1 14.18 -0.97 -4.20
CA THR A 1 14.93 -0.04 -5.07
C THR A 1 16.23 -0.66 -5.54
N GLN A 2 17.12 -1.13 -4.65
CA GLN A 2 18.47 -1.63 -5.00
C GLN A 2 18.43 -2.70 -6.10
N PHE A 3 17.53 -3.69 -5.99
CA PHE A 3 17.31 -4.72 -7.02
C PHE A 3 17.03 -4.09 -8.42
N ALA A 4 16.17 -3.08 -8.46
CA ALA A 4 15.85 -2.38 -9.72
C ALA A 4 17.08 -1.65 -10.29
N VAL A 5 17.82 -0.93 -9.43
CA VAL A 5 19.03 -0.17 -9.82
C VAL A 5 20.12 -1.10 -10.34
N GLU A 6 20.38 -2.22 -9.65
CA GLU A 6 21.37 -3.22 -10.08
C GLU A 6 21.04 -3.78 -11.48
N ARG A 7 19.77 -4.12 -11.72
CA ARG A 7 19.31 -4.64 -13.02
C ARG A 7 19.36 -3.58 -14.12
N ILE A 8 18.94 -2.35 -13.82
CA ILE A 8 19.03 -1.22 -14.76
C ILE A 8 20.50 -0.99 -15.14
N ASN A 9 21.40 -0.96 -14.18
CA ASN A 9 22.82 -0.76 -14.42
C ASN A 9 23.48 -1.92 -15.19
N ALA A 10 23.08 -3.16 -14.91
CA ALA A 10 23.53 -4.34 -15.65
C ALA A 10 23.05 -4.34 -17.11
N SER A 11 21.91 -3.72 -17.40
CA SER A 11 21.37 -3.57 -18.76
C SER A 11 21.86 -2.32 -19.51
N GLY A 12 22.84 -1.60 -18.99
CA GLY A 12 23.42 -0.40 -19.62
C GLY A 12 22.95 0.93 -19.08
N GLY A 13 22.21 0.93 -17.96
CA GLY A 13 21.72 2.15 -17.31
C GLY A 13 20.43 2.70 -17.92
N ILE A 14 20.16 3.97 -17.70
CA ILE A 14 19.05 4.73 -18.31
C ILE A 14 19.61 5.60 -19.42
N ALA A 15 19.19 5.38 -20.64
CA ALA A 15 19.71 6.07 -21.82
C ALA A 15 21.26 6.13 -21.85
N GLY A 16 21.91 5.02 -21.47
CA GLY A 16 23.38 4.88 -21.45
C GLY A 16 24.08 5.41 -20.19
N ARG A 17 23.36 5.98 -19.23
CA ARG A 17 23.92 6.46 -17.95
C ARG A 17 23.59 5.50 -16.82
N LYS A 18 24.59 5.19 -15.98
CA LYS A 18 24.37 4.41 -14.76
C LYS A 18 23.56 5.21 -13.75
N VAL A 19 22.72 4.50 -13.02
CA VAL A 19 21.98 5.05 -11.87
C VAL A 19 22.87 4.95 -10.63
N GLU A 20 23.03 6.07 -9.94
CA GLU A 20 23.59 6.12 -8.58
C GLU A 20 22.44 6.19 -7.57
N LEU A 21 22.52 5.40 -6.51
CA LEU A 21 21.50 5.33 -5.47
C LEU A 21 22.04 5.89 -4.17
N ILE A 22 21.42 6.98 -3.68
CA ILE A 22 21.66 7.51 -2.34
C ILE A 22 20.47 7.10 -1.47
N VAL A 23 20.74 6.53 -0.30
CA VAL A 23 19.70 6.02 0.61
C VAL A 23 19.69 6.85 1.88
N GLU A 24 18.52 7.37 2.23
CA GLU A 24 18.23 8.04 3.49
C GLU A 24 17.07 7.34 4.20
N GLU A 25 17.02 7.43 5.51
CA GLU A 25 15.98 6.79 6.32
C GLU A 25 14.72 7.67 6.41
N GLU A 26 13.53 7.08 6.24
CA GLU A 26 12.27 7.72 6.60
C GLU A 26 12.08 7.64 8.12
N THR A 27 11.85 8.78 8.76
CA THR A 27 11.60 8.86 10.20
C THR A 27 10.34 9.67 10.50
N ASN A 28 10.48 10.82 11.11
CA ASN A 28 9.37 11.76 11.35
C ASN A 28 9.31 12.82 10.24
N PRO A 29 8.21 13.59 10.13
CA PRO A 29 8.05 14.60 9.09
C PRO A 29 9.18 15.63 9.03
N LYS A 30 9.63 16.12 10.18
CA LYS A 30 10.68 17.17 10.26
C LYS A 30 11.99 16.67 9.67
N ASP A 31 12.51 15.55 10.18
CA ASP A 31 13.80 15.02 9.75
C ASP A 31 13.75 14.54 8.27
N SER A 32 12.61 13.99 7.83
CA SER A 32 12.43 13.57 6.44
C SER A 32 12.44 14.75 5.48
N ILE A 33 11.88 15.90 5.85
CA ILE A 33 11.97 17.14 5.07
C ILE A 33 13.43 17.63 4.99
N GLU A 34 14.20 17.59 6.09
CA GLU A 34 15.61 17.97 6.08
C GLU A 34 16.43 17.07 5.15
N ARG A 35 16.19 15.76 5.17
CA ARG A 35 16.81 14.80 4.25
C ARG A 35 16.41 15.05 2.80
N LEU A 36 15.15 15.36 2.52
CA LEU A 36 14.72 15.77 1.20
C LEU A 36 15.50 16.97 0.69
N ARG A 37 15.63 18.01 1.53
CA ARG A 37 16.40 19.21 1.17
C ARG A 37 17.88 18.89 0.91
N LYS A 38 18.48 18.02 1.71
CA LYS A 38 19.85 17.55 1.49
C LYS A 38 19.99 16.86 0.15
N LEU A 39 19.15 15.85 -0.13
CA LEU A 39 19.16 15.09 -1.39
C LEU A 39 19.02 16.01 -2.60
N VAL A 40 18.12 16.98 -2.55
CA VAL A 40 17.83 17.86 -3.70
C VAL A 40 18.87 18.97 -3.86
N LEU A 41 19.27 19.63 -2.76
CA LEU A 41 20.11 20.86 -2.84
C LEU A 41 21.60 20.56 -2.75
N GLN A 42 22.03 19.57 -1.96
CA GLN A 42 23.43 19.22 -1.76
C GLN A 42 23.86 18.07 -2.67
N ASP A 43 23.13 16.95 -2.63
CA ASP A 43 23.44 15.75 -3.41
C ASP A 43 22.97 15.87 -4.87
N LYS A 44 22.05 16.81 -5.17
CA LYS A 44 21.53 17.15 -6.51
C LYS A 44 20.93 15.94 -7.25
N VAL A 45 20.17 15.12 -6.52
CA VAL A 45 19.53 13.96 -7.13
C VAL A 45 18.48 14.38 -8.15
N ASP A 46 18.32 13.60 -9.22
CA ASP A 46 17.35 13.85 -10.28
C ASP A 46 15.92 13.49 -9.86
N CYS A 47 15.77 12.48 -9.00
CA CYS A 47 14.48 11.99 -8.51
C CYS A 47 14.63 11.42 -7.10
N VAL A 48 13.69 11.71 -6.24
CA VAL A 48 13.55 11.06 -4.92
C VAL A 48 12.41 10.07 -4.99
N GLN A 49 12.55 8.92 -4.34
CA GLN A 49 11.46 7.97 -4.22
C GLN A 49 11.45 7.31 -2.83
N GLY A 50 10.29 6.97 -2.36
CA GLY A 50 10.15 6.37 -1.04
C GLY A 50 8.82 6.74 -0.39
N ILE A 51 8.84 6.73 0.92
CA ILE A 51 7.81 7.17 1.84
C ILE A 51 6.62 6.22 1.91
N VAL A 52 6.42 5.71 3.12
CA VAL A 52 5.33 4.81 3.48
C VAL A 52 4.30 5.52 4.36
N SER A 53 4.75 6.35 5.30
CA SER A 53 3.87 7.06 6.24
C SER A 53 3.10 8.21 5.56
N SER A 54 1.77 8.19 5.64
CA SER A 54 0.92 9.30 5.15
C SER A 54 1.26 10.63 5.80
N GLY A 55 1.61 10.65 7.08
CA GLY A 55 2.00 11.88 7.77
C GLY A 55 3.32 12.48 7.26
N VAL A 56 4.27 11.63 6.89
CA VAL A 56 5.56 12.06 6.31
C VAL A 56 5.36 12.48 4.86
N SER A 57 4.63 11.71 4.06
CA SER A 57 4.41 12.00 2.63
C SER A 57 3.67 13.31 2.40
N LEU A 58 2.65 13.61 3.22
CA LEU A 58 1.93 14.88 3.12
C LEU A 58 2.83 16.08 3.41
N ALA A 59 3.65 15.99 4.47
CA ALA A 59 4.59 17.04 4.84
C ALA A 59 5.72 17.21 3.80
N MET A 60 6.29 16.11 3.32
CA MET A 60 7.34 16.14 2.30
C MET A 60 6.81 16.59 0.93
N GLY A 61 5.61 16.17 0.56
CA GLY A 61 5.01 16.50 -0.73
C GLY A 61 4.83 18.00 -0.92
N ALA A 62 4.32 18.70 0.09
CA ALA A 62 4.17 20.16 0.05
C ALA A 62 5.54 20.86 -0.18
N VAL A 63 6.58 20.41 0.51
CA VAL A 63 7.94 20.96 0.35
C VAL A 63 8.53 20.59 -1.01
N ALA A 64 8.32 19.37 -1.50
CA ALA A 64 8.80 18.93 -2.81
C ALA A 64 8.16 19.74 -3.96
N GLU A 65 6.86 20.05 -3.88
CA GLU A 65 6.18 20.93 -4.83
C GLU A 65 6.77 22.35 -4.82
N GLU A 66 7.01 22.94 -3.64
CA GLU A 66 7.66 24.24 -3.50
C GLU A 66 9.08 24.26 -4.12
N MET A 67 9.86 23.21 -3.86
CA MET A 67 11.21 23.05 -4.37
C MET A 67 11.25 22.60 -5.83
N LYS A 68 10.12 22.26 -6.42
CA LYS A 68 10.01 21.62 -7.74
C LYS A 68 10.86 20.35 -7.82
N ALA A 69 10.85 19.54 -6.77
CA ALA A 69 11.61 18.29 -6.68
C ALA A 69 10.74 17.11 -7.14
N LEU A 70 11.21 16.35 -8.13
CA LEU A 70 10.51 15.16 -8.58
C LEU A 70 10.56 14.08 -7.49
N LEU A 71 9.39 13.69 -6.99
CA LEU A 71 9.24 12.74 -5.90
C LEU A 71 8.18 11.69 -6.26
N ILE A 72 8.51 10.41 -6.08
CA ILE A 72 7.59 9.30 -6.31
C ILE A 72 7.34 8.59 -4.97
N PHE A 73 6.14 8.71 -4.44
CA PHE A 73 5.76 7.96 -3.24
C PHE A 73 5.50 6.49 -3.58
N TRP A 74 6.07 5.58 -2.79
CA TRP A 74 5.77 4.16 -2.89
C TRP A 74 4.39 3.85 -2.35
N ASP A 75 4.08 4.45 -1.22
CA ASP A 75 2.82 4.35 -0.53
C ASP A 75 2.48 5.70 0.10
N GLY A 76 1.67 5.67 1.12
CA GLY A 76 1.32 6.85 1.89
C GLY A 76 0.41 7.80 1.13
N THR A 77 0.00 8.84 1.72
CA THR A 77 -0.95 9.85 1.26
C THR A 77 -2.36 9.35 1.04
N THR A 78 -3.19 9.64 2.04
CA THR A 78 -4.64 9.50 1.91
C THR A 78 -5.22 10.52 0.92
N GLN A 79 -6.34 10.20 0.30
CA GLN A 79 -7.01 11.09 -0.65
C GLN A 79 -7.35 12.46 -0.03
N ASP A 80 -7.85 12.47 1.20
CA ASP A 80 -8.18 13.71 1.90
C ASP A 80 -6.91 14.54 2.17
N GLY A 81 -5.84 13.90 2.61
CA GLY A 81 -4.57 14.58 2.83
C GLY A 81 -3.98 15.18 1.57
N VAL A 82 -4.06 14.47 0.43
CA VAL A 82 -3.62 15.00 -0.88
C VAL A 82 -4.47 16.19 -1.29
N LYS A 83 -5.80 16.11 -1.14
CA LYS A 83 -6.71 17.20 -1.46
C LYS A 83 -6.43 18.46 -0.65
N GLU A 84 -6.08 18.30 0.61
CA GLU A 84 -5.80 19.41 1.53
C GLU A 84 -4.42 20.04 1.32
N THR A 85 -3.40 19.23 1.04
CA THR A 85 -2.00 19.69 1.02
C THR A 85 -1.40 19.78 -0.37
N MET A 86 -1.89 19.00 -1.34
CA MET A 86 -1.32 18.87 -2.69
C MET A 86 -2.43 18.65 -3.73
N ALA A 87 -3.42 19.52 -3.77
CA ALA A 87 -4.64 19.33 -4.60
C ALA A 87 -4.35 19.04 -6.09
N ASN A 88 -3.30 19.63 -6.66
CA ASN A 88 -2.90 19.44 -8.05
C ASN A 88 -1.36 19.29 -8.14
N PRO A 89 -0.80 18.17 -7.68
CA PRO A 89 0.64 17.99 -7.63
C PRO A 89 1.23 17.93 -9.05
N ARG A 90 2.30 18.70 -9.29
CA ARG A 90 3.06 18.67 -10.54
C ARG A 90 4.29 17.77 -10.43
N TYR A 91 4.95 17.79 -9.28
CA TYR A 91 6.22 17.12 -9.06
C TYR A 91 6.09 15.81 -8.27
N ILE A 92 4.89 15.50 -7.78
CA ILE A 92 4.62 14.33 -6.97
C ILE A 92 3.89 13.28 -7.79
N PHE A 93 4.43 12.07 -7.80
CA PHE A 93 3.80 10.87 -8.32
C PHE A 93 3.54 9.88 -7.19
N ARG A 94 2.50 9.05 -7.32
CA ARG A 94 2.16 8.01 -6.35
C ARG A 94 2.09 6.66 -7.07
N SER A 95 2.87 5.68 -6.62
CA SER A 95 2.85 4.34 -7.19
C SER A 95 1.60 3.54 -6.83
N THR A 96 0.75 4.09 -5.96
CA THR A 96 -0.57 3.55 -5.62
C THR A 96 -1.47 4.62 -5.00
N ASP A 97 -2.73 4.26 -4.82
CA ASP A 97 -3.71 4.96 -3.99
C ASP A 97 -3.97 4.13 -2.72
N ASN A 98 -3.78 4.72 -1.55
CA ASN A 98 -3.87 3.99 -0.28
C ASN A 98 -5.23 3.37 -0.02
N GLU A 99 -6.30 4.03 -0.43
CA GLU A 99 -7.64 3.56 -0.16
C GLU A 99 -8.01 2.29 -0.96
N CYS A 100 -7.28 1.96 -2.04
CA CYS A 100 -7.52 0.75 -2.83
C CYS A 100 -7.52 -0.52 -1.98
N GLU A 101 -6.61 -0.61 -1.01
CA GLU A 101 -6.49 -1.80 -0.15
C GLU A 101 -7.71 -1.99 0.75
N ALA A 102 -8.21 -0.90 1.34
CA ALA A 102 -9.40 -0.92 2.18
C ALA A 102 -10.66 -1.15 1.36
N VAL A 103 -10.75 -0.55 0.17
CA VAL A 103 -11.86 -0.78 -0.78
C VAL A 103 -11.93 -2.25 -1.15
N MET A 104 -10.83 -2.85 -1.60
CA MET A 104 -10.79 -4.27 -1.96
C MET A 104 -11.16 -5.17 -0.78
N ALA A 105 -10.55 -4.96 0.40
CA ALA A 105 -10.82 -5.76 1.59
C ALA A 105 -12.30 -5.69 2.01
N SER A 106 -12.91 -4.51 1.89
CA SER A 106 -14.33 -4.31 2.17
C SER A 106 -15.21 -5.06 1.18
N LEU A 107 -14.88 -4.99 -0.12
CA LEU A 107 -15.61 -5.74 -1.16
C LEU A 107 -15.51 -7.24 -0.92
N LEU A 108 -14.36 -7.75 -0.51
CA LEU A 108 -14.19 -9.17 -0.18
C LEU A 108 -14.98 -9.57 1.07
N ALA A 109 -15.02 -8.71 2.12
CA ALA A 109 -15.83 -8.96 3.29
C ALA A 109 -17.33 -9.06 2.94
N ILE A 110 -17.80 -8.19 2.04
CA ILE A 110 -19.18 -8.23 1.52
C ILE A 110 -19.38 -9.49 0.67
N LYS A 111 -18.47 -9.77 -0.28
CA LYS A 111 -18.53 -10.93 -1.17
C LYS A 111 -18.63 -12.25 -0.41
N TYR A 112 -17.80 -12.42 0.62
CA TYR A 112 -17.70 -13.69 1.32
C TYR A 112 -18.67 -13.82 2.50
N TRP A 113 -19.03 -12.70 3.16
CA TRP A 113 -19.68 -12.77 4.45
C TRP A 113 -20.96 -11.94 4.59
N LYS A 114 -21.49 -11.33 3.52
CA LYS A 114 -22.77 -10.61 3.59
C LYS A 114 -23.87 -11.50 4.18
N GLY A 115 -24.57 -10.97 5.18
CA GLY A 115 -25.61 -11.73 5.92
C GLY A 115 -25.06 -12.64 7.02
N GLN A 116 -23.74 -12.68 7.25
CA GLN A 116 -23.12 -13.50 8.30
C GLN A 116 -22.55 -12.65 9.45
N PHE A 117 -22.74 -11.34 9.44
CA PHE A 117 -22.36 -10.44 10.52
C PHE A 117 -23.34 -9.27 10.58
N ALA A 118 -23.67 -8.85 11.80
CA ALA A 118 -24.56 -7.73 12.10
C ALA A 118 -23.90 -6.68 12.98
N THR A 119 -22.81 -7.04 13.67
CA THR A 119 -22.04 -6.11 14.52
C THR A 119 -20.61 -6.03 14.02
N ILE A 120 -20.10 -4.80 13.92
CA ILE A 120 -18.73 -4.52 13.49
C ILE A 120 -17.98 -3.73 14.54
N ALA A 121 -16.67 -3.94 14.61
CA ALA A 121 -15.77 -3.11 15.38
C ALA A 121 -14.54 -2.74 14.54
N GLY A 122 -13.83 -1.70 14.96
CA GLY A 122 -12.59 -1.26 14.35
C GLY A 122 -11.44 -1.16 15.35
N ILE A 123 -10.22 -1.50 14.91
CA ILE A 123 -8.98 -1.11 15.57
C ILE A 123 -8.00 -0.63 14.51
N ASN A 124 -7.71 0.67 14.49
CA ASN A 124 -6.96 1.30 13.43
C ASN A 124 -5.98 2.33 14.01
N PRO A 125 -4.84 2.61 13.36
CA PRO A 125 -3.90 3.60 13.87
C PRO A 125 -4.52 5.00 13.87
N ASP A 126 -4.23 5.79 14.92
CA ASP A 126 -4.85 7.10 15.15
C ASP A 126 -4.22 8.22 14.30
N TYR A 127 -4.35 8.09 12.98
CA TYR A 127 -4.03 9.15 12.01
C TYR A 127 -4.84 8.98 10.71
N SER A 128 -4.64 9.87 9.73
CA SER A 128 -5.47 9.94 8.52
C SER A 128 -5.68 8.60 7.80
N TYR A 129 -4.63 7.78 7.69
CA TYR A 129 -4.70 6.45 7.07
C TYR A 129 -5.72 5.54 7.75
N GLY A 130 -5.62 5.37 9.08
CA GLY A 130 -6.55 4.53 9.82
C GLY A 130 -7.98 5.04 9.77
N ARG A 131 -8.14 6.37 9.89
CA ARG A 131 -9.45 7.04 9.83
C ARG A 131 -10.12 6.85 8.49
N ASN A 132 -9.41 7.08 7.38
CA ASN A 132 -9.93 6.92 6.02
C ASN A 132 -10.29 5.46 5.72
N ASN A 133 -9.45 4.50 6.11
CA ASN A 133 -9.71 3.09 5.86
C ASN A 133 -10.99 2.61 6.56
N MET A 134 -11.18 2.99 7.83
CA MET A 134 -12.41 2.65 8.57
C MET A 134 -13.65 3.32 7.98
N ALA A 135 -13.53 4.59 7.58
CA ALA A 135 -14.62 5.31 6.92
C ALA A 135 -15.00 4.69 5.57
N ALA A 136 -14.00 4.29 4.77
CA ALA A 136 -14.23 3.60 3.48
C ALA A 136 -14.93 2.25 3.67
N PHE A 137 -14.51 1.47 4.68
CA PHE A 137 -15.17 0.21 5.04
C PHE A 137 -16.66 0.42 5.39
N GLN A 138 -16.96 1.36 6.28
CA GLN A 138 -18.34 1.67 6.67
C GLN A 138 -19.18 2.19 5.49
N ALA A 139 -18.59 3.05 4.65
CA ALA A 139 -19.29 3.59 3.47
C ALA A 139 -19.65 2.48 2.48
N LEU A 140 -18.76 1.49 2.26
CA LEU A 140 -19.03 0.36 1.38
C LEU A 140 -20.09 -0.59 1.97
N LEU A 141 -20.06 -0.87 3.27
CA LEU A 141 -21.13 -1.65 3.90
C LEU A 141 -22.50 -0.99 3.67
N LYS A 142 -22.59 0.31 3.90
CA LYS A 142 -23.82 1.09 3.64
C LYS A 142 -24.22 1.03 2.17
N LYS A 143 -23.29 1.25 1.24
CA LYS A 143 -23.53 1.21 -0.21
C LYS A 143 -24.10 -0.12 -0.68
N PHE A 144 -23.61 -1.22 -0.16
CA PHE A 144 -24.05 -2.55 -0.52
C PHE A 144 -25.24 -3.07 0.32
N ASN A 145 -25.89 -2.20 1.10
CA ASN A 145 -27.02 -2.52 1.97
C ASN A 145 -26.68 -3.71 2.91
N VAL A 146 -25.51 -3.63 3.55
CA VAL A 146 -25.14 -4.52 4.65
C VAL A 146 -25.52 -3.83 5.94
N ASP A 147 -26.64 -4.26 6.53
CA ASP A 147 -27.12 -3.69 7.78
C ASP A 147 -26.21 -4.13 8.93
N THR A 148 -25.48 -3.15 9.48
CA THR A 148 -24.51 -3.41 10.54
C THR A 148 -24.54 -2.29 11.59
N ARG A 149 -24.26 -2.67 12.83
CA ARG A 149 -24.10 -1.76 13.97
C ARG A 149 -22.64 -1.73 14.41
N LEU A 150 -22.03 -0.54 14.40
CA LEU A 150 -20.70 -0.32 14.98
C LEU A 150 -20.80 -0.42 16.52
N VAL A 151 -20.08 -1.36 17.13
CA VAL A 151 -20.14 -1.63 18.56
C VAL A 151 -18.90 -1.18 19.33
N ALA A 152 -17.76 -1.02 18.65
CA ALA A 152 -16.54 -0.47 19.24
C ALA A 152 -15.61 0.09 18.19
N GLU A 153 -14.88 1.13 18.54
CA GLU A 153 -13.74 1.64 17.79
C GLU A 153 -12.55 1.87 18.74
N GLN A 154 -11.38 1.44 18.30
CA GLN A 154 -10.14 1.58 19.03
C GLN A 154 -9.10 2.27 18.15
N TRP A 155 -8.42 3.28 18.69
CA TRP A 155 -7.52 4.15 17.96
C TRP A 155 -6.16 4.23 18.68
N PRO A 156 -5.35 3.15 18.69
CA PRO A 156 -4.01 3.21 19.25
C PRO A 156 -3.11 4.15 18.43
N LYS A 157 -2.19 4.83 19.12
CA LYS A 157 -1.11 5.55 18.45
C LYS A 157 -0.16 4.56 17.78
N VAL A 158 0.41 4.93 16.63
CA VAL A 158 1.42 4.12 15.96
C VAL A 158 2.59 3.84 16.91
N GLY A 159 3.04 2.58 16.95
CA GLY A 159 4.11 2.13 17.83
C GLY A 159 3.65 1.82 19.26
N THR A 160 2.35 1.65 19.50
CA THR A 160 1.82 1.22 20.80
C THR A 160 2.23 -0.24 21.07
N LEU A 161 3.10 -0.46 22.06
CA LEU A 161 3.63 -1.78 22.39
C LEU A 161 2.67 -2.63 23.23
N ASP A 162 1.70 -2.04 23.90
CA ASP A 162 0.67 -2.73 24.70
C ASP A 162 -0.72 -2.39 24.19
N LEU A 163 -1.39 -3.38 23.60
CA LEU A 163 -2.75 -3.27 23.08
C LEU A 163 -3.80 -4.00 23.96
N THR A 164 -3.43 -4.40 25.17
CA THR A 164 -4.28 -5.19 26.07
C THR A 164 -5.63 -4.51 26.35
N THR A 165 -5.63 -3.22 26.65
CA THR A 165 -6.85 -2.45 26.93
C THR A 165 -7.75 -2.33 25.70
N HIS A 166 -7.16 -2.12 24.51
CA HIS A 166 -7.89 -2.06 23.25
C HIS A 166 -8.53 -3.41 22.91
N VAL A 167 -7.78 -4.50 23.07
CA VAL A 167 -8.28 -5.87 22.85
C VAL A 167 -9.39 -6.22 23.85
N ALA A 168 -9.24 -5.85 25.13
CA ALA A 168 -10.27 -6.07 26.13
C ALA A 168 -11.58 -5.34 25.79
N ALA A 169 -11.51 -4.09 25.31
CA ALA A 169 -12.67 -3.33 24.86
C ALA A 169 -13.36 -3.98 23.66
N LEU A 170 -12.60 -4.44 22.65
CA LEU A 170 -13.16 -5.17 21.51
C LEU A 170 -13.83 -6.46 21.94
N LYS A 171 -13.19 -7.24 22.82
CA LYS A 171 -13.74 -8.50 23.32
C LYS A 171 -15.04 -8.27 24.12
N ALA A 172 -15.10 -7.23 24.94
CA ALA A 172 -16.30 -6.87 25.68
C ALA A 172 -17.47 -6.46 24.77
N ALA A 173 -17.18 -5.82 23.64
CA ALA A 173 -18.19 -5.41 22.66
C ALA A 173 -18.75 -6.59 21.83
N LYS A 174 -18.09 -7.75 21.80
CA LYS A 174 -18.51 -8.98 21.10
C LYS A 174 -18.89 -8.73 19.64
N PRO A 175 -18.01 -8.17 18.80
CA PRO A 175 -18.30 -7.94 17.40
C PRO A 175 -18.33 -9.24 16.59
N ASP A 176 -19.19 -9.31 15.57
CA ASP A 176 -19.16 -10.40 14.59
C ASP A 176 -17.99 -10.23 13.61
N LEU A 177 -17.57 -8.98 13.37
CA LEU A 177 -16.46 -8.66 12.46
C LEU A 177 -15.61 -7.51 13.03
N VAL A 178 -14.29 -7.68 12.96
CA VAL A 178 -13.31 -6.63 13.27
C VAL A 178 -12.58 -6.22 11.98
N PHE A 179 -12.59 -4.94 11.66
CA PHE A 179 -11.77 -4.33 10.62
C PHE A 179 -10.54 -3.67 11.25
N SER A 180 -9.36 -3.93 10.69
CA SER A 180 -8.12 -3.34 11.22
C SER A 180 -7.13 -3.01 10.11
N SER A 181 -6.74 -1.76 10.04
CA SER A 181 -5.65 -1.27 9.20
C SER A 181 -4.34 -1.06 9.97
N LEU A 182 -4.15 -1.74 11.10
CA LEU A 182 -2.87 -1.72 11.82
C LEU A 182 -1.73 -2.20 10.93
N LEU A 183 -0.59 -1.53 11.04
CA LEU A 183 0.63 -1.76 10.26
C LEU A 183 1.84 -1.94 11.17
N PHE A 184 3.01 -2.20 10.57
CA PHE A 184 4.29 -2.32 11.25
C PHE A 184 4.24 -3.32 12.42
N ALA A 185 4.90 -3.01 13.52
CA ALA A 185 4.89 -3.87 14.71
C ALA A 185 3.52 -3.97 15.38
N ASP A 186 2.64 -2.98 15.18
CA ASP A 186 1.33 -2.90 15.84
C ASP A 186 0.43 -4.08 15.45
N LEU A 187 0.47 -4.52 14.18
CA LEU A 187 -0.36 -5.63 13.71
C LEU A 187 0.03 -6.97 14.36
N PRO A 188 1.26 -7.48 14.32
CA PRO A 188 1.61 -8.72 14.99
C PRO A 188 1.45 -8.65 16.52
N ILE A 189 1.63 -7.48 17.15
CA ILE A 189 1.33 -7.27 18.57
C ILE A 189 -0.17 -7.45 18.81
N PHE A 190 -1.01 -6.78 18.01
CA PHE A 190 -2.46 -6.94 18.10
C PHE A 190 -2.89 -8.40 17.94
N MET A 191 -2.38 -9.07 16.91
CA MET A 191 -2.75 -10.47 16.60
C MET A 191 -2.42 -11.41 17.79
N ARG A 192 -1.23 -11.31 18.38
CA ARG A 192 -0.84 -12.10 19.54
C ARG A 192 -1.69 -11.78 20.76
N THR A 193 -1.92 -10.49 21.04
CA THR A 193 -2.72 -10.06 22.20
C THR A 193 -4.19 -10.50 22.05
N ALA A 194 -4.76 -10.35 20.86
CA ALA A 194 -6.12 -10.75 20.55
C ALA A 194 -6.31 -12.27 20.63
N HIS A 195 -5.36 -13.05 20.13
CA HIS A 195 -5.35 -14.50 20.23
C HIS A 195 -5.26 -14.94 21.69
N ALA A 196 -4.27 -14.44 22.46
CA ALA A 196 -4.09 -14.76 23.87
C ALA A 196 -5.31 -14.37 24.73
N ALA A 197 -5.99 -13.29 24.40
CA ALA A 197 -7.22 -12.87 25.05
C ALA A 197 -8.46 -13.69 24.63
N GLY A 198 -8.34 -14.57 23.62
CA GLY A 198 -9.46 -15.35 23.08
C GLY A 198 -10.48 -14.50 22.28
N LEU A 199 -10.07 -13.37 21.72
CA LEU A 199 -10.89 -12.61 20.78
C LEU A 199 -10.93 -13.28 19.39
N MET A 200 -9.88 -14.03 19.04
CA MET A 200 -9.77 -14.79 17.79
C MET A 200 -10.25 -16.24 18.00
N ASP A 201 -11.50 -16.38 18.41
CA ASP A 201 -12.13 -17.66 18.80
C ASP A 201 -12.73 -18.46 17.63
N GLY A 202 -12.51 -18.00 16.40
CA GLY A 202 -13.07 -18.58 15.17
C GLY A 202 -14.53 -18.17 14.88
N LYS A 203 -15.17 -17.39 15.75
CA LYS A 203 -16.52 -16.84 15.52
C LYS A 203 -16.45 -15.43 14.96
N THR A 204 -15.60 -14.59 15.52
CA THR A 204 -15.34 -13.24 15.03
C THR A 204 -14.55 -13.30 13.73
N LYS A 205 -15.05 -12.62 12.69
CA LYS A 205 -14.37 -12.44 11.41
C LYS A 205 -13.39 -11.28 11.48
N PHE A 206 -12.28 -11.38 10.73
CA PHE A 206 -11.27 -10.34 10.71
C PHE A 206 -10.91 -9.91 9.29
N VAL A 207 -10.76 -8.61 9.10
CA VAL A 207 -10.36 -7.97 7.85
C VAL A 207 -9.12 -7.12 8.08
N PHE A 208 -8.02 -7.48 7.42
CA PHE A 208 -6.74 -6.80 7.52
C PHE A 208 -6.24 -6.40 6.12
N PRO A 209 -6.61 -5.22 5.59
CA PRO A 209 -6.25 -4.79 4.23
C PRO A 209 -4.75 -4.71 3.99
N ALA A 210 -3.96 -4.56 5.05
CA ALA A 210 -2.51 -4.34 4.97
C ALA A 210 -1.67 -5.46 5.62
N ALA A 211 -2.26 -6.63 5.92
CA ALA A 211 -1.56 -7.70 6.64
C ALA A 211 -0.31 -8.24 5.94
N GLY A 212 -0.27 -8.22 4.62
CA GLY A 212 0.86 -8.68 3.83
C GLY A 212 2.16 -7.89 4.05
N PHE A 213 2.11 -6.70 4.65
CA PHE A 213 3.31 -5.96 5.05
C PHE A 213 4.13 -6.71 6.12
N GLN A 214 3.46 -7.46 7.00
CA GLN A 214 4.06 -8.18 8.11
C GLN A 214 3.85 -9.69 8.01
N HIS A 215 3.51 -10.22 6.82
CA HIS A 215 2.99 -11.58 6.65
C HIS A 215 3.89 -12.66 7.26
N THR A 216 5.21 -12.54 7.19
CA THR A 216 6.15 -13.53 7.75
C THR A 216 6.16 -13.54 9.30
N LEU A 217 5.68 -12.46 9.92
CA LEU A 217 5.53 -12.36 11.38
C LEU A 217 4.17 -12.87 11.88
N LEU A 218 3.21 -13.08 10.98
CA LEU A 218 1.85 -13.55 11.31
C LEU A 218 1.81 -15.08 11.36
N LYS A 219 2.41 -15.63 12.43
CA LYS A 219 2.59 -17.07 12.59
C LYS A 219 1.26 -17.80 12.72
N LYS A 220 1.20 -19.03 12.22
CA LYS A 220 0.02 -19.92 12.28
C LYS A 220 -0.53 -20.09 13.71
N GLU A 221 0.35 -20.05 14.70
CA GLU A 221 0.01 -20.19 16.10
C GLU A 221 -1.07 -19.22 16.56
N PHE A 222 -1.02 -17.95 16.11
CA PHE A 222 -1.95 -16.90 16.53
C PHE A 222 -2.69 -16.23 15.37
N THR A 223 -2.59 -16.77 14.16
CA THR A 223 -3.28 -16.26 12.97
C THR A 223 -4.28 -17.30 12.48
N PRO A 224 -5.57 -17.22 12.84
CA PRO A 224 -6.59 -18.15 12.36
C PRO A 224 -6.70 -18.23 10.84
N GLU A 225 -7.24 -19.35 10.35
CA GLU A 225 -7.65 -19.50 8.96
C GLU A 225 -8.91 -18.69 8.65
N GLY A 226 -9.10 -18.31 7.39
CA GLY A 226 -10.33 -17.68 6.91
C GLY A 226 -10.43 -16.19 7.21
N MET A 227 -9.36 -15.51 7.62
CA MET A 227 -9.30 -14.05 7.73
C MET A 227 -9.04 -13.43 6.35
N ILE A 228 -9.53 -12.24 6.08
CA ILE A 228 -9.16 -11.48 4.87
C ILE A 228 -7.82 -10.78 5.13
N PHE A 229 -6.82 -11.14 4.32
CA PHE A 229 -5.50 -10.52 4.31
C PHE A 229 -5.22 -9.86 2.97
N GLY A 230 -4.79 -8.58 3.02
CA GLY A 230 -4.29 -7.84 1.86
C GLY A 230 -2.79 -8.02 1.67
N HIS A 231 -2.38 -8.49 0.50
CA HIS A 231 -1.01 -8.50 0.01
C HIS A 231 -0.77 -7.43 -1.06
N ASN A 232 -1.78 -6.65 -1.32
CA ASN A 232 -1.79 -5.47 -2.18
C ASN A 232 -1.07 -5.72 -3.53
N THR A 233 -0.09 -4.93 -3.94
CA THR A 233 0.47 -5.05 -5.30
C THR A 233 1.45 -6.21 -5.49
N LEU A 234 1.83 -6.93 -4.43
CA LEU A 234 2.70 -8.11 -4.54
C LEU A 234 2.30 -9.21 -3.56
N TYR A 235 1.89 -10.36 -4.09
CA TYR A 235 1.77 -11.59 -3.31
C TYR A 235 2.88 -12.56 -3.70
N PHE A 236 3.86 -12.77 -2.81
CA PHE A 236 5.07 -13.56 -3.07
C PHE A 236 4.82 -15.02 -3.48
N ALA A 237 3.72 -15.62 -2.99
CA ALA A 237 3.35 -17.01 -3.24
C ALA A 237 2.28 -17.16 -4.35
N LEU A 238 2.17 -16.20 -5.27
CA LEU A 238 1.21 -16.24 -6.37
C LEU A 238 1.51 -17.41 -7.32
N ALA A 239 0.54 -18.31 -7.51
CA ALA A 239 0.72 -19.51 -8.33
C ALA A 239 1.10 -19.20 -9.79
N ASN A 240 0.49 -18.17 -10.37
CA ASN A 240 0.71 -17.73 -11.75
C ASN A 240 1.59 -16.47 -11.82
N ALA A 241 2.58 -16.37 -10.93
CA ALA A 241 3.51 -15.25 -10.94
C ALA A 241 4.28 -15.13 -12.27
N SER A 242 4.59 -13.90 -12.68
CA SER A 242 5.42 -13.64 -13.86
C SER A 242 6.85 -14.22 -13.68
N PRO A 243 7.60 -14.47 -14.76
CA PRO A 243 9.00 -14.85 -14.64
C PRO A 243 9.83 -13.85 -13.83
N LEU A 244 9.54 -12.55 -13.98
CA LEU A 244 10.20 -11.47 -13.24
C LEU A 244 9.90 -11.55 -11.75
N GLN A 245 8.64 -11.75 -11.36
CA GLN A 245 8.25 -11.90 -9.95
C GLN A 245 8.90 -13.14 -9.33
N ARG A 246 8.87 -14.29 -10.01
CA ARG A 246 9.51 -15.52 -9.52
C ARG A 246 11.00 -15.35 -9.29
N LEU A 247 11.70 -14.69 -10.23
CA LEU A 247 13.11 -14.40 -10.09
C LEU A 247 13.39 -13.51 -8.88
N PHE A 248 12.62 -12.42 -8.77
CA PHE A 248 12.78 -11.49 -7.66
C PHE A 248 12.53 -12.15 -6.30
N VAL A 249 11.45 -12.92 -6.16
CA VAL A 249 11.14 -13.64 -4.90
C VAL A 249 12.27 -14.59 -4.53
N LYS A 250 12.81 -15.33 -5.52
CA LYS A 250 13.95 -16.24 -5.29
C LYS A 250 15.20 -15.50 -4.81
N GLU A 251 15.59 -14.42 -5.50
CA GLU A 251 16.79 -13.64 -5.13
C GLU A 251 16.60 -12.95 -3.76
N TYR A 252 15.38 -12.51 -3.46
CA TYR A 252 15.05 -11.91 -2.17
C TYR A 252 15.18 -12.94 -1.03
N GLU A 253 14.60 -14.14 -1.20
CA GLU A 253 14.71 -15.24 -0.23
C GLU A 253 16.18 -15.67 -0.01
N GLU A 254 16.96 -15.79 -1.10
CA GLU A 254 18.38 -16.13 -1.03
C GLU A 254 19.20 -15.10 -0.26
N LYS A 255 18.90 -13.80 -0.45
CA LYS A 255 19.67 -12.70 0.14
C LYS A 255 19.26 -12.40 1.58
N TYR A 256 17.95 -12.32 1.83
CA TYR A 256 17.41 -11.82 3.11
C TYR A 256 16.87 -12.92 4.01
N LYS A 257 16.73 -14.17 3.53
CA LYS A 257 16.11 -15.29 4.25
C LYS A 257 14.67 -14.98 4.71
N ASP A 258 13.97 -14.16 3.92
CA ASP A 258 12.62 -13.69 4.14
C ASP A 258 11.89 -13.57 2.80
N TYR A 259 10.61 -13.23 2.80
CA TYR A 259 9.78 -13.10 1.61
C TYR A 259 9.35 -11.64 1.39
N PRO A 260 9.37 -11.13 0.13
CA PRO A 260 9.04 -9.74 -0.15
C PRO A 260 7.56 -9.45 0.05
N HIS A 261 7.27 -8.25 0.51
CA HIS A 261 5.93 -7.66 0.56
C HIS A 261 5.74 -6.61 -0.55
N TRP A 262 4.56 -6.02 -0.64
CA TRP A 262 4.19 -5.13 -1.76
C TRP A 262 5.04 -3.87 -1.91
N GLU A 263 5.67 -3.36 -0.85
CA GLU A 263 6.56 -2.20 -0.97
C GLU A 263 7.75 -2.48 -1.88
N ALA A 264 8.17 -3.74 -1.98
CA ALA A 264 9.20 -4.12 -2.94
C ALA A 264 8.74 -3.91 -4.38
N ASP A 265 7.47 -4.20 -4.69
CA ASP A 265 6.88 -3.93 -6.00
C ASP A 265 6.72 -2.44 -6.25
N ARG A 266 6.21 -1.69 -5.29
CA ARG A 266 6.00 -0.24 -5.40
C ARG A 266 7.32 0.51 -5.61
N ALA A 267 8.37 0.13 -4.90
CA ALA A 267 9.72 0.65 -5.09
C ALA A 267 10.30 0.29 -6.47
N TYR A 268 10.06 -0.94 -6.94
CA TYR A 268 10.44 -1.37 -8.28
C TYR A 268 9.67 -0.58 -9.34
N PHE A 269 8.35 -0.45 -9.18
CA PHE A 269 7.48 0.31 -10.07
C PHE A 269 7.95 1.77 -10.20
N ALA A 270 8.24 2.44 -9.08
CA ALA A 270 8.73 3.82 -9.07
C ALA A 270 10.00 3.98 -9.92
N MET A 271 10.96 3.05 -9.79
CA MET A 271 12.17 3.05 -10.62
C MET A 271 11.88 2.81 -12.10
N GLN A 272 10.95 1.91 -12.43
CA GLN A 272 10.62 1.61 -13.81
C GLN A 272 9.87 2.77 -14.49
N ILE A 273 8.98 3.46 -13.78
CA ILE A 273 8.28 4.65 -14.27
C ILE A 273 9.29 5.79 -14.55
N TYR A 274 10.19 6.04 -13.62
CA TYR A 274 11.24 7.05 -13.79
C TYR A 274 12.12 6.71 -15.00
N LYS A 275 12.61 5.46 -15.10
CA LYS A 275 13.39 4.97 -16.23
C LYS A 275 12.64 5.19 -17.54
N ALA A 276 11.40 4.74 -17.63
CA ALA A 276 10.59 4.86 -18.85
C ALA A 276 10.35 6.32 -19.24
N GLY A 277 10.12 7.21 -18.27
CA GLY A 277 9.99 8.65 -18.49
C GLY A 277 11.26 9.28 -19.06
N VAL A 278 12.42 8.98 -18.45
CA VAL A 278 13.72 9.51 -18.94
C VAL A 278 14.02 8.99 -20.36
N GLU A 279 13.84 7.69 -20.61
CA GLU A 279 14.12 7.11 -21.94
C GLU A 279 13.19 7.65 -23.01
N ALA A 280 11.91 7.82 -22.73
CA ALA A 280 10.95 8.41 -23.66
C ALA A 280 11.28 9.87 -23.98
N ALA A 281 11.57 10.67 -22.96
CA ALA A 281 11.94 12.06 -23.12
C ALA A 281 13.29 12.22 -23.85
N TYR A 282 14.28 11.38 -23.53
CA TYR A 282 15.58 11.36 -24.21
C TYR A 282 15.42 11.05 -25.71
N LYS A 283 14.61 10.02 -26.01
CA LYS A 283 14.33 9.66 -27.41
C LYS A 283 13.64 10.78 -28.19
N ALA A 284 12.68 11.47 -27.56
CA ALA A 284 11.93 12.55 -28.20
C ALA A 284 12.79 13.77 -28.49
N LYS A 285 13.76 14.09 -27.63
CA LYS A 285 14.63 15.28 -27.74
C LYS A 285 15.96 15.00 -28.44
N ASN A 286 16.34 13.75 -28.55
CA ASN A 286 17.69 13.33 -28.97
C ASN A 286 18.80 14.01 -28.11
N ALA A 287 18.50 14.28 -26.85
CA ALA A 287 19.38 14.91 -25.85
C ALA A 287 18.92 14.55 -24.45
N TRP A 288 19.81 14.74 -23.46
CA TRP A 288 19.43 14.48 -22.05
C TRP A 288 18.25 15.38 -21.63
N PRO A 289 17.15 14.81 -21.15
CA PRO A 289 15.93 15.57 -20.87
C PRO A 289 16.06 16.40 -19.59
N GLY A 290 15.36 17.53 -19.54
CA GLY A 290 15.11 18.25 -18.31
C GLY A 290 13.99 17.58 -17.48
N LYS A 291 13.86 17.99 -16.22
CA LYS A 291 12.87 17.45 -15.29
C LYS A 291 11.44 17.50 -15.84
N GLU A 292 11.03 18.62 -16.42
CA GLU A 292 9.69 18.80 -16.97
C GLU A 292 9.40 17.85 -18.15
N ASP A 293 10.42 17.55 -18.95
CA ASP A 293 10.30 16.58 -20.04
C ASP A 293 10.07 15.17 -19.50
N VAL A 294 10.81 14.81 -18.42
CA VAL A 294 10.68 13.52 -17.75
C VAL A 294 9.29 13.37 -17.12
N ILE A 295 8.82 14.39 -16.40
CA ILE A 295 7.49 14.42 -15.78
C ILE A 295 6.41 14.19 -16.84
N SER A 296 6.45 14.96 -17.94
CA SER A 296 5.47 14.83 -19.02
C SER A 296 5.52 13.46 -19.71
N ALA A 297 6.71 12.86 -19.78
CA ALA A 297 6.88 11.54 -20.37
C ALA A 297 6.49 10.39 -19.40
N MET A 298 6.47 10.63 -18.10
CA MET A 298 5.98 9.67 -17.11
C MET A 298 4.44 9.57 -17.14
N GLU A 299 3.73 10.62 -17.52
CA GLU A 299 2.28 10.65 -17.62
C GLU A 299 1.78 9.68 -18.69
N GLY A 300 0.95 8.71 -18.31
CA GLY A 300 0.38 7.71 -19.21
C GLY A 300 1.28 6.51 -19.51
N VAL A 301 2.46 6.41 -18.90
CA VAL A 301 3.39 5.29 -19.10
C VAL A 301 2.79 3.99 -18.56
N LYS A 302 2.95 2.91 -19.33
CA LYS A 302 2.62 1.54 -18.95
C LYS A 302 3.91 0.73 -18.82
N ILE A 303 4.00 -0.03 -17.76
CA ILE A 303 5.16 -0.89 -17.48
C ILE A 303 4.72 -2.24 -16.94
N GLU A 304 5.63 -3.21 -16.95
CA GLU A 304 5.51 -4.44 -16.18
C GLU A 304 6.24 -4.27 -14.85
N SER A 305 5.52 -4.46 -13.74
CA SER A 305 6.08 -4.42 -12.39
C SER A 305 6.23 -5.85 -11.82
N LEU A 306 6.74 -5.97 -10.59
CA LEU A 306 6.89 -7.28 -9.95
C LEU A 306 5.53 -7.95 -9.71
N GLY A 307 4.53 -7.18 -9.32
CA GLY A 307 3.17 -7.67 -9.07
C GLY A 307 2.31 -7.79 -10.33
N GLY A 308 2.78 -7.35 -11.49
CA GLY A 308 2.07 -7.38 -12.76
C GLY A 308 2.04 -6.04 -13.49
N PRO A 309 1.13 -5.87 -14.46
CA PRO A 309 1.07 -4.65 -15.24
C PRO A 309 0.71 -3.43 -14.40
N GLY A 310 1.37 -2.32 -14.71
CA GLY A 310 1.13 -1.04 -14.08
C GLY A 310 1.02 0.10 -15.09
N HIS A 311 0.30 1.14 -14.72
CA HIS A 311 0.04 2.32 -15.54
C HIS A 311 0.08 3.58 -14.67
N MET A 312 0.89 4.55 -15.05
CA MET A 312 0.89 5.86 -14.41
C MET A 312 -0.14 6.75 -15.09
N ARG A 313 -1.18 7.15 -14.37
CA ARG A 313 -2.21 8.05 -14.89
C ARG A 313 -1.68 9.47 -15.04
N LYS A 314 -2.41 10.29 -15.80
CA LYS A 314 -2.09 11.72 -15.97
C LYS A 314 -2.29 12.58 -14.72
N ASP A 315 -3.03 12.08 -13.73
CA ASP A 315 -3.18 12.72 -12.43
C ASP A 315 -2.14 12.23 -11.40
N HIS A 316 -1.06 11.61 -11.90
CA HIS A 316 0.08 11.14 -11.14
C HIS A 316 -0.21 10.05 -10.10
N ILE A 317 -1.31 9.32 -10.28
CA ILE A 317 -1.65 8.14 -9.47
C ILE A 317 -1.51 6.89 -10.35
N ALA A 318 -0.79 5.89 -9.87
CA ALA A 318 -0.65 4.65 -10.61
C ALA A 318 -1.88 3.74 -10.49
N GLU A 319 -2.02 2.91 -11.51
CA GLU A 319 -2.91 1.77 -11.53
C GLU A 319 -2.08 0.50 -11.53
N GLN A 320 -2.37 -0.42 -10.61
CA GLN A 320 -1.69 -1.70 -10.44
C GLN A 320 -2.69 -2.78 -10.03
N THR A 321 -2.29 -4.05 -10.11
CA THR A 321 -3.11 -5.18 -9.63
C THR A 321 -2.96 -5.35 -8.12
N PHE A 322 -4.08 -5.50 -7.41
CA PHE A 322 -4.12 -5.81 -5.99
C PHE A 322 -4.48 -7.28 -5.76
N TYR A 323 -3.87 -7.89 -4.76
CA TYR A 323 -4.03 -9.28 -4.35
C TYR A 323 -4.46 -9.35 -2.89
N GLN A 324 -5.63 -9.90 -2.63
CA GLN A 324 -6.13 -10.14 -1.28
C GLN A 324 -6.86 -11.50 -1.25
N GLY A 325 -7.08 -12.07 -0.08
CA GLY A 325 -7.77 -13.34 0.02
C GLY A 325 -7.88 -13.86 1.44
N LEU A 326 -8.33 -15.12 1.56
CA LEU A 326 -8.56 -15.77 2.84
C LEU A 326 -7.29 -16.49 3.32
N THR A 327 -6.95 -16.32 4.60
CA THR A 327 -5.81 -17.00 5.21
C THR A 327 -6.00 -18.51 5.27
N THR A 328 -4.87 -19.23 5.14
CA THR A 328 -4.80 -20.68 5.33
C THR A 328 -3.48 -21.14 5.94
N HIS A 329 -3.55 -22.26 6.67
CA HIS A 329 -2.37 -22.98 7.18
C HIS A 329 -1.86 -24.08 6.23
N LYS A 330 -2.59 -24.36 5.14
CA LYS A 330 -2.24 -25.40 4.15
C LYS A 330 -1.09 -24.94 3.26
N ASN A 331 0.07 -24.77 3.87
CA ASN A 331 1.31 -24.32 3.22
C ASN A 331 2.55 -24.84 3.96
N ARG A 332 3.73 -24.67 3.36
CA ARG A 332 5.03 -25.10 3.92
C ARG A 332 5.65 -24.15 4.94
N TYR A 333 5.10 -22.97 5.11
CA TYR A 333 5.64 -21.89 5.95
C TYR A 333 5.15 -22.04 7.40
N ASP A 334 5.79 -21.35 8.34
CA ASP A 334 5.37 -21.25 9.73
C ASP A 334 4.35 -20.12 9.96
N PHE A 335 4.05 -19.36 8.91
CA PHE A 335 3.06 -18.28 8.89
C PHE A 335 1.89 -18.60 7.94
N ALA A 336 0.78 -17.85 8.09
CA ALA A 336 -0.39 -17.99 7.24
C ALA A 336 -0.15 -17.46 5.83
N THR A 337 -0.70 -18.15 4.83
CA THR A 337 -0.74 -17.71 3.42
C THR A 337 -2.19 -17.59 2.96
N LEU A 338 -2.45 -17.34 1.68
CA LEU A 338 -3.80 -17.27 1.15
C LEU A 338 -4.22 -18.60 0.51
N SER A 339 -5.41 -19.07 0.86
CA SER A 339 -6.05 -20.25 0.23
C SER A 339 -6.73 -19.90 -1.08
N GLN A 340 -7.29 -18.69 -1.14
CA GLN A 340 -7.95 -18.12 -2.29
C GLN A 340 -7.38 -16.73 -2.48
N VAL A 341 -6.93 -16.44 -3.69
CA VAL A 341 -6.37 -15.15 -4.06
C VAL A 341 -7.31 -14.48 -5.04
N ASP A 342 -8.02 -13.47 -4.57
CA ASP A 342 -8.72 -12.54 -5.45
C ASP A 342 -7.72 -11.49 -5.94
N ARG A 343 -7.91 -11.07 -7.18
CA ARG A 343 -7.16 -9.97 -7.75
C ARG A 343 -8.09 -8.98 -8.43
N MET A 344 -7.83 -7.71 -8.19
CA MET A 344 -8.55 -6.61 -8.80
C MET A 344 -7.54 -5.59 -9.32
N TYR A 345 -7.77 -5.06 -10.51
CA TYR A 345 -6.98 -3.94 -10.99
C TYR A 345 -7.50 -2.66 -10.36
N SER A 346 -6.62 -1.74 -10.01
CA SER A 346 -6.97 -0.59 -9.16
C SER A 346 -7.90 0.43 -9.84
N ASP A 347 -8.10 0.37 -11.15
CA ASP A 347 -9.15 1.14 -11.84
C ASP A 347 -10.56 0.86 -11.30
N GLN A 348 -10.76 -0.34 -10.71
CA GLN A 348 -12.00 -0.75 -10.06
C GLN A 348 -12.06 -0.35 -8.58
N LEU A 349 -10.94 0.04 -8.00
CA LEU A 349 -10.75 0.29 -6.56
C LEU A 349 -10.51 1.75 -6.22
N GLN A 350 -10.30 2.60 -7.22
CA GLN A 350 -9.98 4.02 -7.04
C GLN A 350 -10.84 4.91 -7.92
N LYS A 351 -10.94 6.16 -7.51
CA LYS A 351 -11.69 7.19 -8.24
C LYS A 351 -11.10 7.46 -9.63
N PRO A 352 -11.91 7.77 -10.64
CA PRO A 352 -11.42 8.34 -11.89
C PRO A 352 -10.73 9.70 -11.66
N THR A 353 -9.86 10.08 -12.59
CA THR A 353 -9.21 11.41 -12.61
C THR A 353 -10.26 12.53 -12.48
N GLY A 354 -9.96 13.52 -11.65
CA GLY A 354 -10.82 14.68 -11.43
C GLY A 354 -12.06 14.44 -10.56
N THR A 355 -12.24 13.25 -10.02
CA THR A 355 -13.37 12.92 -9.15
C THR A 355 -12.96 12.96 -7.67
N ASP A 356 -13.84 13.41 -6.79
CA ASP A 356 -13.67 13.29 -5.34
C ASP A 356 -13.85 11.83 -4.92
N PHE A 357 -12.98 11.33 -4.02
CA PHE A 357 -12.97 9.93 -3.60
C PHE A 357 -14.28 9.51 -2.90
N TRP A 358 -14.75 10.30 -1.95
CA TRP A 358 -15.93 9.96 -1.18
C TRP A 358 -17.20 9.98 -2.04
N LYS A 359 -17.30 11.00 -2.93
CA LYS A 359 -18.39 11.07 -3.89
C LYS A 359 -18.36 9.88 -4.86
N TRP A 360 -17.19 9.49 -5.34
CA TRP A 360 -17.04 8.29 -6.18
C TRP A 360 -17.44 7.04 -5.42
N LEU A 361 -16.95 6.86 -4.20
CA LEU A 361 -17.28 5.71 -3.36
C LEU A 361 -18.81 5.59 -3.15
N GLU A 362 -19.50 6.71 -2.97
CA GLU A 362 -20.95 6.77 -2.82
C GLU A 362 -21.69 6.43 -4.12
N THR A 363 -21.27 6.98 -5.27
CA THR A 363 -22.03 6.97 -6.51
C THR A 363 -21.61 5.94 -7.56
N ALA A 364 -20.36 5.46 -7.52
CA ALA A 364 -19.82 4.53 -8.51
C ALA A 364 -20.55 3.18 -8.51
N GLN A 365 -20.67 2.58 -9.68
CA GLN A 365 -21.17 1.20 -9.82
C GLN A 365 -20.01 0.22 -9.61
N ILE A 366 -19.66 -0.02 -8.35
CA ILE A 366 -18.60 -0.96 -7.98
C ILE A 366 -19.18 -2.37 -8.04
N LYS A 367 -18.49 -3.29 -8.73
CA LYS A 367 -18.87 -4.71 -8.81
C LYS A 367 -18.24 -5.50 -7.66
N LEU A 368 -18.96 -6.49 -7.12
CA LEU A 368 -18.48 -7.47 -6.14
C LEU A 368 -17.78 -8.63 -6.80
#